data_d5f26482955ed2c3e24502b8402b3cb6
#
_entry.id   d5f26482955ed2c3e24502b8402b3cb6
#
_cell.length_a   1.000
_cell.length_b   1.000
_cell.length_c   1.000
_cell.angle_alpha   90.00
_cell.angle_beta   90.00
_cell.angle_gamma   90.00
#
_symmetry.space_group_name_H-M   'P 1'
#
loop_
_entity.id
_entity.type
_entity.pdbx_description
1 polymer ?
#
loop_
_entity_poly.entity_id
_entity_poly.type
_entity_poly.pdbx_seq_one_letter_code
_entity_poly.pdbx_strand_id
1 'polypeptide(L)'
;MVLIDGVEASVAQIQQIAATDIDNVSVLKDAASAAIYGVRAANGVILITTKKGVADGKTRIEYDGKVAFDNISSTWDLLTGDEYRSLKESMMNSSIQLAQDKGNAMVDYGGNTDWMKEITRTAVSHQHYISLNTSSKYSRTAASLTYNNYQGIVLTSGKEEINGRISTEFKHFNDNLKVNLNLAYTSKNQIPVEKSALRQVLIWNPTMTPYQEDGSYTPGADPLIYRNPINLLNETRRDDKYNIFTGNAKITITPLKGMTLTGMLGLDRTM
;
A
#
# COMPACT_ATOMS: atom_id res chain seq x y z
N MET A 1 0.20 21.71 -3.90
CA MET A 1 0.60 21.76 -2.47
C MET A 1 -0.37 20.94 -1.64
N VAL A 2 0.07 20.21 -0.63
CA VAL A 2 -0.85 19.49 0.29
C VAL A 2 -0.54 19.93 1.72
N LEU A 3 -1.60 20.16 2.49
CA LEU A 3 -1.52 20.51 3.91
C LEU A 3 -2.30 19.52 4.73
N ILE A 4 -1.70 19.02 5.80
CA ILE A 4 -2.34 18.19 6.82
C ILE A 4 -2.42 18.99 8.12
N ASP A 5 -3.62 19.26 8.59
CA ASP A 5 -3.89 20.12 9.76
C ASP A 5 -3.20 21.50 9.70
N GLY A 6 -3.03 22.02 8.47
CA GLY A 6 -2.37 23.31 8.20
C GLY A 6 -0.85 23.26 8.06
N VAL A 7 -0.23 22.08 8.15
CA VAL A 7 1.21 21.84 7.94
C VAL A 7 1.44 21.29 6.54
N GLU A 8 2.41 21.81 5.81
CA GLU A 8 2.78 21.27 4.49
C GLU A 8 3.26 19.81 4.64
N ALA A 9 2.72 18.95 3.81
CA ALA A 9 2.97 17.52 3.85
C ALA A 9 3.56 17.00 2.55
N SER A 10 4.50 16.09 2.66
CA SER A 10 5.03 15.30 1.56
C SER A 10 4.03 14.20 1.13
N VAL A 11 4.22 13.66 -0.08
CA VAL A 11 3.43 12.51 -0.57
C VAL A 11 3.54 11.31 0.37
N ALA A 12 4.71 11.09 0.95
CA ALA A 12 4.92 10.02 1.92
C ALA A 12 4.07 10.19 3.18
N GLN A 13 3.94 11.41 3.70
CA GLN A 13 3.11 11.71 4.87
C GLN A 13 1.61 11.54 4.60
N ILE A 14 1.16 11.86 3.38
CA ILE A 14 -0.24 11.64 2.98
C ILE A 14 -0.58 10.14 3.00
N GLN A 15 0.34 9.31 2.51
CA GLN A 15 0.17 7.85 2.47
C GLN A 15 0.15 7.18 3.85
N GLN A 16 0.57 7.88 4.90
CA GLN A 16 0.62 7.39 6.27
C GLN A 16 -0.67 7.64 7.05
N ILE A 17 -1.51 8.58 6.60
CA ILE A 17 -2.76 8.86 7.31
C ILE A 17 -3.74 7.73 7.01
N ALA A 18 -4.20 7.04 8.05
CA ALA A 18 -5.31 6.13 7.90
C ALA A 18 -6.55 6.89 7.39
N ALA A 19 -7.22 6.37 6.38
CA ALA A 19 -8.42 7.02 5.83
C ALA A 19 -9.49 7.26 6.93
N THR A 20 -9.53 6.38 7.93
CA THR A 20 -10.37 6.47 9.11
C THR A 20 -10.05 7.66 10.03
N ASP A 21 -8.84 8.23 9.96
CA ASP A 21 -8.43 9.42 10.73
C ASP A 21 -8.75 10.74 10.00
N ILE A 22 -9.17 10.69 8.74
CA ILE A 22 -9.52 11.88 7.97
C ILE A 22 -10.94 12.31 8.35
N ASP A 23 -11.07 13.59 8.68
CA ASP A 23 -12.36 14.24 8.92
C ASP A 23 -12.88 14.90 7.64
N ASN A 24 -12.02 15.67 6.98
CA ASN A 24 -12.39 16.39 5.76
C ASN A 24 -11.21 16.55 4.80
N VAL A 25 -11.51 16.55 3.50
CA VAL A 25 -10.58 16.90 2.43
C VAL A 25 -11.18 18.01 1.60
N SER A 26 -10.52 19.17 1.56
CA SER A 26 -10.89 20.31 0.74
C SER A 26 -9.85 20.59 -0.32
N VAL A 27 -10.30 20.89 -1.54
CA VAL A 27 -9.40 21.20 -2.67
C VAL A 27 -9.64 22.65 -3.09
N LEU A 28 -8.62 23.50 -2.92
CA LEU A 28 -8.64 24.89 -3.35
C LEU A 28 -8.00 24.99 -4.73
N LYS A 29 -8.81 25.25 -5.74
CA LYS A 29 -8.36 25.34 -7.15
C LYS A 29 -8.30 26.76 -7.67
N ASP A 30 -8.96 27.69 -6.99
CA ASP A 30 -9.00 29.10 -7.39
C ASP A 30 -7.82 29.88 -6.80
N ALA A 31 -7.35 30.88 -7.55
CA ALA A 31 -6.18 31.67 -7.17
C ALA A 31 -6.41 32.50 -5.90
N ALA A 32 -7.66 32.91 -5.61
CA ALA A 32 -7.97 33.73 -4.45
C ALA A 32 -7.88 32.93 -3.15
N SER A 33 -8.44 31.72 -3.13
CA SER A 33 -8.35 30.83 -1.94
C SER A 33 -6.95 30.25 -1.74
N ALA A 34 -6.17 30.07 -2.81
CA ALA A 34 -4.80 29.58 -2.74
C ALA A 34 -3.77 30.68 -2.38
N ALA A 35 -4.10 31.97 -2.57
CA ALA A 35 -3.17 33.09 -2.39
C ALA A 35 -2.54 33.18 -0.98
N ILE A 36 -3.27 32.79 0.06
CA ILE A 36 -2.76 32.79 1.44
C ILE A 36 -1.62 31.82 1.69
N TYR A 37 -1.40 30.85 0.78
CA TYR A 37 -0.35 29.84 0.86
C TYR A 37 0.86 30.17 -0.03
N GLY A 38 0.84 31.33 -0.70
CA GLY A 38 1.96 31.84 -1.51
C GLY A 38 2.16 31.13 -2.84
N VAL A 39 3.32 31.37 -3.48
CA VAL A 39 3.64 30.93 -4.86
C VAL A 39 3.59 29.41 -5.03
N ARG A 40 3.87 28.64 -3.96
CA ARG A 40 3.82 27.16 -4.02
C ARG A 40 2.42 26.60 -4.17
N ALA A 41 1.41 27.40 -3.93
CA ALA A 41 0.00 27.06 -4.09
C ALA A 41 -0.55 27.36 -5.50
N ALA A 42 0.27 27.84 -6.45
CA ALA A 42 -0.15 28.21 -7.81
C ALA A 42 -0.91 27.10 -8.56
N ASN A 43 -0.59 25.83 -8.29
CA ASN A 43 -1.27 24.67 -8.87
C ASN A 43 -2.41 24.13 -7.99
N GLY A 44 -2.91 24.92 -7.03
CA GLY A 44 -3.94 24.56 -6.08
C GLY A 44 -3.38 23.96 -4.78
N VAL A 45 -4.29 23.83 -3.80
CA VAL A 45 -3.97 23.33 -2.46
C VAL A 45 -4.99 22.26 -2.08
N ILE A 46 -4.50 21.14 -1.57
CA ILE A 46 -5.32 20.10 -0.93
C ILE A 46 -5.16 20.26 0.58
N LEU A 47 -6.27 20.48 1.26
CA LEU A 47 -6.34 20.60 2.72
C LEU A 47 -6.91 19.31 3.27
N ILE A 48 -6.12 18.58 4.04
CA ILE A 48 -6.56 17.39 4.76
C ILE A 48 -6.70 17.80 6.23
N THR A 49 -7.90 17.69 6.75
CA THR A 49 -8.17 17.87 8.17
C THR A 49 -8.39 16.53 8.81
N THR A 50 -7.70 16.29 9.90
CA THR A 50 -7.82 15.02 10.62
C THR A 50 -8.83 15.13 11.75
N LYS A 51 -9.41 13.99 12.14
CA LYS A 51 -10.35 13.91 13.26
C LYS A 51 -9.73 14.49 14.53
N LYS A 52 -10.46 15.34 15.20
CA LYS A 52 -10.12 15.92 16.51
C LYS A 52 -11.11 15.43 17.54
N GLY A 53 -10.72 15.41 18.81
CA GLY A 53 -11.64 15.06 19.90
C GLY A 53 -12.92 15.91 19.87
N VAL A 54 -14.06 15.28 20.07
CA VAL A 54 -15.38 15.96 20.06
C VAL A 54 -15.53 16.79 21.34
N ALA A 55 -16.02 18.03 21.25
CA ALA A 55 -16.11 18.97 22.36
C ALA A 55 -17.39 18.81 23.21
N ASP A 56 -17.71 17.62 23.65
CA ASP A 56 -18.94 17.32 24.40
C ASP A 56 -18.69 16.83 25.85
N GLY A 57 -17.43 16.86 26.32
CA GLY A 57 -17.05 16.39 27.65
C GLY A 57 -17.09 14.88 27.84
N LYS A 58 -17.28 14.11 26.73
CA LYS A 58 -17.41 12.65 26.78
C LYS A 58 -16.17 11.97 26.25
N THR A 59 -15.93 10.76 26.75
CA THR A 59 -14.95 9.85 26.21
C THR A 59 -15.65 8.81 25.34
N ARG A 60 -15.15 8.62 24.11
CA ARG A 60 -15.66 7.63 23.17
C ARG A 60 -14.53 6.75 22.69
N ILE A 61 -14.79 5.45 22.65
CA ILE A 61 -13.91 4.47 22.04
C ILE A 61 -14.68 3.87 20.86
N GLU A 62 -14.03 3.84 19.70
CA GLU A 62 -14.59 3.25 18.48
C GLU A 62 -13.65 2.16 17.99
N TYR A 63 -14.21 1.08 17.51
CA TYR A 63 -13.49 0.01 16.84
C TYR A 63 -14.12 -0.26 15.48
N ASP A 64 -13.30 -0.35 14.45
CA ASP A 64 -13.71 -0.77 13.09
C ASP A 64 -12.81 -1.91 12.63
N GLY A 65 -13.42 -3.00 12.18
CA GLY A 65 -12.72 -4.17 11.68
C GLY A 65 -13.20 -4.51 10.27
N LYS A 66 -12.24 -4.77 9.35
CA LYS A 66 -12.54 -5.18 7.99
C LYS A 66 -11.75 -6.42 7.63
N VAL A 67 -12.38 -7.34 6.90
CA VAL A 67 -11.74 -8.48 6.25
C VAL A 67 -12.08 -8.42 4.76
N ALA A 68 -11.09 -8.61 3.91
CA ALA A 68 -11.26 -8.64 2.46
C ALA A 68 -10.67 -9.94 1.89
N PHE A 69 -11.34 -10.45 0.86
CA PHE A 69 -10.90 -11.61 0.09
C PHE A 69 -10.69 -11.14 -1.35
N ASP A 70 -9.44 -11.14 -1.79
CA ASP A 70 -9.07 -10.68 -3.11
C ASP A 70 -8.68 -11.87 -3.99
N ASN A 71 -9.31 -11.95 -5.15
CA ASN A 71 -9.03 -12.97 -6.16
C ASN A 71 -8.57 -12.28 -7.45
N ILE A 72 -7.81 -12.99 -8.25
CA ILE A 72 -7.50 -12.53 -9.59
C ILE A 72 -8.80 -12.47 -10.42
N SER A 73 -9.05 -11.32 -11.04
CA SER A 73 -10.28 -11.11 -11.82
C SER A 73 -10.15 -11.60 -13.27
N SER A 74 -8.95 -11.58 -13.82
CA SER A 74 -8.63 -12.11 -15.14
C SER A 74 -7.19 -12.55 -15.19
N THR A 75 -6.91 -13.59 -15.92
CA THR A 75 -5.58 -14.12 -16.19
C THR A 75 -5.22 -13.91 -17.68
N TRP A 76 -3.96 -14.05 -18.00
CA TRP A 76 -3.56 -14.19 -19.40
C TRP A 76 -4.06 -15.53 -19.94
N ASP A 77 -4.52 -15.51 -21.18
CA ASP A 77 -4.86 -16.73 -21.92
C ASP A 77 -3.55 -17.38 -22.41
N LEU A 78 -3.04 -18.30 -21.61
CA LEU A 78 -1.80 -19.02 -21.84
C LEU A 78 -2.12 -20.42 -22.37
N LEU A 79 -1.22 -20.98 -23.17
CA LEU A 79 -1.35 -22.34 -23.64
C LEU A 79 -1.43 -23.32 -22.48
N THR A 80 -2.42 -24.19 -22.51
CA THR A 80 -2.47 -25.41 -21.68
C THR A 80 -1.47 -26.43 -22.21
N GLY A 81 -1.17 -27.46 -21.41
CA GLY A 81 -0.30 -28.56 -21.86
C GLY A 81 -0.87 -29.28 -23.10
N ASP A 82 -2.19 -29.42 -23.19
CA ASP A 82 -2.84 -30.08 -24.32
C ASP A 82 -2.80 -29.23 -25.58
N GLU A 83 -3.03 -27.93 -25.49
CA GLU A 83 -2.85 -27.00 -26.60
C GLU A 83 -1.41 -26.92 -27.06
N TYR A 84 -0.45 -26.96 -26.13
CA TYR A 84 0.98 -27.01 -26.46
C TYR A 84 1.32 -28.27 -27.27
N ARG A 85 0.81 -29.45 -26.88
CA ARG A 85 0.97 -30.71 -27.65
C ARG A 85 0.35 -30.63 -29.01
N SER A 86 -0.88 -30.13 -29.12
CA SER A 86 -1.59 -29.95 -30.38
C SER A 86 -0.85 -28.98 -31.28
N LEU A 87 -0.31 -27.88 -30.76
CA LEU A 87 0.53 -26.94 -31.51
C LEU A 87 1.80 -27.62 -32.01
N LYS A 88 2.50 -28.36 -31.17
CA LYS A 88 3.70 -29.12 -31.51
C LYS A 88 3.43 -30.06 -32.70
N GLU A 89 2.38 -30.87 -32.60
CA GLU A 89 1.98 -31.81 -33.63
C GLU A 89 1.66 -31.08 -34.96
N SER A 90 0.88 -30.01 -34.91
CA SER A 90 0.56 -29.18 -36.07
C SER A 90 1.81 -28.60 -36.76
N MET A 91 2.77 -28.14 -35.96
CA MET A 91 4.03 -27.61 -36.50
C MET A 91 4.91 -28.69 -37.11
N MET A 92 4.99 -29.87 -36.50
CA MET A 92 5.74 -31.02 -37.06
C MET A 92 5.16 -31.52 -38.37
N ASN A 93 3.86 -31.45 -38.55
CA ASN A 93 3.13 -31.86 -39.74
C ASN A 93 2.97 -30.72 -40.78
N SER A 94 3.56 -29.56 -40.56
CA SER A 94 3.50 -28.43 -41.49
C SER A 94 4.27 -28.69 -42.75
N SER A 95 3.83 -28.09 -43.87
CA SER A 95 4.59 -28.08 -45.12
C SER A 95 5.78 -27.10 -45.11
N ILE A 96 5.90 -26.29 -44.08
CA ILE A 96 6.95 -25.27 -43.91
C ILE A 96 8.08 -25.85 -43.07
N GLN A 97 9.29 -25.99 -43.64
CA GLN A 97 10.45 -26.57 -42.97
C GLN A 97 10.78 -25.88 -41.65
N LEU A 98 10.72 -24.52 -41.59
CA LEU A 98 10.97 -23.79 -40.36
C LEU A 98 9.96 -24.15 -39.26
N ALA A 99 8.68 -24.39 -39.58
CA ALA A 99 7.69 -24.82 -38.63
C ALA A 99 7.98 -26.23 -38.12
N GLN A 100 8.34 -27.16 -38.99
CA GLN A 100 8.77 -28.52 -38.62
C GLN A 100 9.96 -28.48 -37.68
N ASP A 101 11.00 -27.69 -37.96
CA ASP A 101 12.19 -27.55 -37.11
C ASP A 101 11.82 -27.03 -35.74
N LYS A 102 10.92 -26.02 -35.63
CA LYS A 102 10.41 -25.49 -34.38
C LYS A 102 9.58 -26.50 -33.61
N GLY A 103 8.67 -27.22 -34.29
CA GLY A 103 7.87 -28.28 -33.67
C GLY A 103 8.73 -29.42 -33.09
N ASN A 104 9.76 -29.85 -33.85
CA ASN A 104 10.73 -30.85 -33.39
C ASN A 104 11.55 -30.38 -32.20
N ALA A 105 11.83 -29.07 -32.07
CA ALA A 105 12.54 -28.48 -30.96
C ALA A 105 11.67 -28.32 -29.70
N MET A 106 10.34 -28.40 -29.81
CA MET A 106 9.42 -28.34 -28.68
C MET A 106 9.49 -29.62 -27.84
N VAL A 107 9.76 -29.49 -26.55
CA VAL A 107 9.86 -30.63 -25.62
C VAL A 107 8.55 -30.74 -24.86
N ASP A 108 7.94 -31.92 -24.86
CA ASP A 108 6.80 -32.27 -23.99
C ASP A 108 7.33 -33.03 -22.76
N TYR A 109 7.03 -32.50 -21.58
CA TYR A 109 7.43 -33.09 -20.29
C TYR A 109 6.29 -33.90 -19.63
N GLY A 110 5.14 -34.04 -20.32
CA GLY A 110 4.02 -34.86 -19.87
C GLY A 110 3.03 -34.21 -18.90
N GLY A 111 3.34 -33.03 -18.36
CA GLY A 111 2.46 -32.31 -17.45
C GLY A 111 1.38 -31.46 -18.15
N ASN A 112 0.55 -30.80 -17.35
CA ASN A 112 -0.44 -29.81 -17.78
C ASN A 112 -0.63 -28.80 -16.63
N THR A 113 0.23 -27.80 -16.56
CA THR A 113 0.32 -26.87 -15.44
C THR A 113 -0.19 -25.49 -15.83
N ASP A 114 -1.18 -25.01 -15.09
CA ASP A 114 -1.61 -23.62 -15.11
C ASP A 114 -0.68 -22.81 -14.19
N TRP A 115 0.37 -22.24 -14.78
CA TRP A 115 1.40 -21.50 -14.03
C TRP A 115 0.87 -20.22 -13.36
N MET A 116 -0.21 -19.61 -13.91
CA MET A 116 -0.83 -18.47 -13.23
C MET A 116 -1.50 -18.91 -11.93
N LYS A 117 -2.18 -20.05 -11.94
CA LYS A 117 -2.82 -20.60 -10.74
C LYS A 117 -1.79 -21.03 -9.69
N GLU A 118 -0.66 -21.57 -10.13
CA GLU A 118 0.42 -22.01 -9.24
C GLU A 118 1.10 -20.87 -8.47
N ILE A 119 1.13 -19.66 -9.03
CA ILE A 119 1.75 -18.49 -8.40
C ILE A 119 0.76 -17.55 -7.73
N THR A 120 -0.53 -17.84 -7.79
CA THR A 120 -1.57 -16.97 -7.22
C THR A 120 -2.38 -17.69 -6.16
N ARG A 121 -3.04 -16.90 -5.32
CA ARG A 121 -3.94 -17.38 -4.26
C ARG A 121 -5.12 -16.45 -4.10
N THR A 122 -6.17 -16.92 -3.42
CA THR A 122 -7.11 -16.02 -2.75
C THR A 122 -6.38 -15.32 -1.62
N ALA A 123 -6.23 -14.02 -1.73
CA ALA A 123 -5.56 -13.22 -0.70
C ALA A 123 -6.56 -12.81 0.38
N VAL A 124 -6.18 -12.99 1.65
CA VAL A 124 -7.00 -12.60 2.80
C VAL A 124 -6.32 -11.42 3.48
N SER A 125 -6.98 -10.27 3.41
CA SER A 125 -6.52 -9.04 4.04
C SER A 125 -7.41 -8.67 5.21
N HIS A 126 -6.83 -8.07 6.26
CA HIS A 126 -7.62 -7.57 7.38
C HIS A 126 -7.08 -6.24 7.90
N GLN A 127 -8.00 -5.42 8.38
CA GLN A 127 -7.73 -4.14 9.00
C GLN A 127 -8.43 -4.06 10.35
N HIS A 128 -7.72 -3.53 11.34
CA HIS A 128 -8.25 -3.22 12.66
C HIS A 128 -7.92 -1.78 12.98
N TYR A 129 -8.95 -1.03 13.32
CA TYR A 129 -8.83 0.37 13.74
C TYR A 129 -9.48 0.52 15.11
N ILE A 130 -8.77 1.14 16.03
CA ILE A 130 -9.31 1.57 17.32
C ILE A 130 -9.02 3.05 17.51
N SER A 131 -10.00 3.81 17.96
CA SER A 131 -9.83 5.21 18.31
C SER A 131 -10.39 5.54 19.68
N LEU A 132 -9.75 6.50 20.33
CA LEU A 132 -10.14 7.11 21.58
C LEU A 132 -10.31 8.60 21.34
N ASN A 133 -11.51 9.12 21.57
CA ASN A 133 -11.82 10.53 21.51
C ASN A 133 -12.29 10.98 22.91
N THR A 134 -11.62 11.96 23.48
CA THR A 134 -11.96 12.51 24.78
C THR A 134 -11.84 14.03 24.81
N SER A 135 -12.65 14.69 25.61
CA SER A 135 -12.56 16.13 25.77
C SER A 135 -12.88 16.57 27.21
N SER A 136 -12.35 17.71 27.56
CA SER A 136 -12.64 18.43 28.76
C SER A 136 -12.89 19.91 28.43
N LYS A 137 -13.14 20.73 29.45
CA LYS A 137 -13.25 22.19 29.29
C LYS A 137 -11.99 22.79 28.62
N TYR A 138 -10.82 22.22 28.88
CA TYR A 138 -9.53 22.80 28.52
C TYR A 138 -8.77 21.99 27.46
N SER A 139 -9.24 20.81 27.09
CA SER A 139 -8.52 19.94 26.16
C SER A 139 -9.46 19.09 25.33
N ARG A 140 -9.00 18.74 24.11
CA ARG A 140 -9.60 17.75 23.22
C ARG A 140 -8.49 16.85 22.73
N THR A 141 -8.67 15.56 22.86
CA THR A 141 -7.69 14.56 22.40
C THR A 141 -8.37 13.52 21.56
N ALA A 142 -7.78 13.24 20.40
CA ALA A 142 -8.06 12.07 19.58
C ALA A 142 -6.80 11.23 19.51
N ALA A 143 -6.92 9.94 19.80
CA ALA A 143 -5.85 8.97 19.59
C ALA A 143 -6.39 7.83 18.75
N SER A 144 -5.57 7.28 17.85
CA SER A 144 -5.93 6.14 17.02
C SER A 144 -4.77 5.17 16.87
N LEU A 145 -5.11 3.91 16.68
CA LEU A 145 -4.19 2.85 16.29
C LEU A 145 -4.83 2.05 15.17
N THR A 146 -4.12 1.90 14.07
CA THR A 146 -4.54 1.09 12.92
C THR A 146 -3.51 -0.01 12.69
N TYR A 147 -3.99 -1.23 12.55
CA TYR A 147 -3.22 -2.37 12.09
C TYR A 147 -3.81 -2.88 10.78
N ASN A 148 -2.98 -2.96 9.75
CA ASN A 148 -3.35 -3.44 8.44
C ASN A 148 -2.44 -4.62 8.07
N ASN A 149 -3.05 -5.73 7.66
CA ASN A 149 -2.35 -6.84 7.03
C ASN A 149 -2.98 -7.08 5.67
N TYR A 150 -2.25 -6.74 4.62
CA TYR A 150 -2.66 -6.93 3.23
C TYR A 150 -1.87 -8.08 2.64
N GLN A 151 -2.54 -9.18 2.39
CA GLN A 151 -1.98 -10.29 1.65
C GLN A 151 -2.07 -10.01 0.14
N GLY A 152 -1.01 -10.26 -0.62
CA GLY A 152 -1.06 -10.13 -2.07
C GLY A 152 -1.61 -11.38 -2.75
N ILE A 153 -2.26 -11.20 -3.91
CA ILE A 153 -2.77 -12.29 -4.76
C ILE A 153 -1.63 -13.17 -5.28
N VAL A 154 -0.48 -12.57 -5.61
CA VAL A 154 0.73 -13.33 -5.94
C VAL A 154 1.34 -13.87 -4.66
N LEU A 155 1.71 -15.15 -4.66
CA LEU A 155 2.34 -15.82 -3.51
C LEU A 155 3.50 -14.99 -2.96
N THR A 156 3.76 -15.12 -1.66
CA THR A 156 4.81 -14.43 -0.90
C THR A 156 4.70 -12.91 -0.80
N SER A 157 3.92 -12.25 -1.65
CA SER A 157 3.75 -10.80 -1.60
C SER A 157 2.76 -10.36 -0.52
N GLY A 158 2.96 -9.16 0.01
CA GLY A 158 2.07 -8.58 1.02
C GLY A 158 2.59 -7.30 1.64
N LYS A 159 1.80 -6.73 2.53
CA LYS A 159 2.14 -5.53 3.29
C LYS A 159 1.53 -5.62 4.69
N GLU A 160 2.34 -5.36 5.69
CA GLU A 160 1.91 -5.16 7.06
C GLU A 160 2.21 -3.73 7.48
N GLU A 161 1.26 -3.07 8.15
CA GLU A 161 1.39 -1.66 8.50
C GLU A 161 0.71 -1.39 9.84
N ILE A 162 1.42 -0.70 10.72
CA ILE A 162 0.91 -0.20 11.99
C ILE A 162 1.01 1.33 11.96
N ASN A 163 -0.12 2.01 12.20
CA ASN A 163 -0.18 3.45 12.30
C ASN A 163 -0.72 3.83 13.67
N GLY A 164 0.04 4.60 14.43
CA GLY A 164 -0.39 5.20 15.68
C GLY A 164 -0.42 6.72 15.58
N ARG A 165 -1.47 7.36 16.08
CA ARG A 165 -1.63 8.80 16.04
C ARG A 165 -2.21 9.34 17.33
N ILE A 166 -1.75 10.53 17.74
CA ILE A 166 -2.33 11.32 18.81
C ILE A 166 -2.42 12.77 18.34
N SER A 167 -3.60 13.37 18.47
CA SER A 167 -3.87 14.78 18.20
C SER A 167 -4.52 15.39 19.44
N THR A 168 -3.89 16.42 20.01
CA THR A 168 -4.41 17.09 21.22
C THR A 168 -4.42 18.59 21.00
N GLU A 169 -5.56 19.22 21.34
CA GLU A 169 -5.72 20.67 21.43
C GLU A 169 -5.91 21.05 22.90
N PHE A 170 -5.11 21.97 23.39
CA PHE A 170 -5.26 22.61 24.68
C PHE A 170 -5.74 24.05 24.49
N LYS A 171 -6.64 24.50 25.38
CA LYS A 171 -7.18 25.87 25.41
C LYS A 171 -7.07 26.43 26.81
N HIS A 172 -6.49 27.60 26.91
CA HIS A 172 -6.31 28.30 28.17
C HIS A 172 -6.64 29.82 28.04
N PHE A 173 -6.78 30.50 29.15
CA PHE A 173 -7.02 31.95 29.22
C PHE A 173 -8.23 32.39 28.38
N ASN A 174 -9.38 31.74 28.55
CA ASN A 174 -10.60 32.01 27.81
C ASN A 174 -10.39 31.91 26.26
N ASP A 175 -9.73 30.85 25.81
CA ASP A 175 -9.39 30.57 24.43
C ASP A 175 -8.35 31.53 23.80
N ASN A 176 -7.74 32.44 24.58
CA ASN A 176 -6.68 33.32 24.11
C ASN A 176 -5.34 32.59 23.84
N LEU A 177 -5.16 31.41 24.41
CA LEU A 177 -4.04 30.51 24.14
C LEU A 177 -4.58 29.17 23.66
N LYS A 178 -4.18 28.75 22.45
CA LYS A 178 -4.45 27.42 21.91
C LYS A 178 -3.12 26.74 21.56
N VAL A 179 -2.94 25.51 22.02
CA VAL A 179 -1.78 24.69 21.70
C VAL A 179 -2.29 23.40 21.05
N ASN A 180 -1.90 23.16 19.81
CA ASN A 180 -2.21 21.93 19.10
C ASN A 180 -0.93 21.10 18.97
N LEU A 181 -0.99 19.83 19.38
CA LEU A 181 0.08 18.86 19.26
C LEU A 181 -0.44 17.68 18.46
N ASN A 182 0.27 17.32 17.39
CA ASN A 182 -0.03 16.13 16.60
C ASN A 182 1.24 15.30 16.51
N LEU A 183 1.12 14.02 16.83
CA LEU A 183 2.18 13.03 16.69
C LEU A 183 1.62 11.85 15.91
N ALA A 184 2.38 11.33 14.96
CA ALA A 184 2.05 10.11 14.23
C ALA A 184 3.31 9.26 14.03
N TYR A 185 3.11 7.95 14.13
CA TYR A 185 4.14 6.96 13.86
C TYR A 185 3.57 5.88 12.95
N THR A 186 4.31 5.56 11.91
CA THR A 186 3.99 4.48 10.97
C THR A 186 5.15 3.53 10.88
N SER A 187 4.87 2.24 11.10
CA SER A 187 5.78 1.15 10.78
C SER A 187 5.16 0.33 9.67
N LYS A 188 5.88 0.17 8.57
CA LYS A 188 5.43 -0.55 7.38
C LYS A 188 6.49 -1.58 6.99
N ASN A 189 6.06 -2.82 6.81
CA ASN A 189 6.84 -3.88 6.21
C ASN A 189 6.13 -4.36 4.94
N GLN A 190 6.81 -4.33 3.81
CA GLN A 190 6.23 -4.69 2.51
C GLN A 190 7.13 -5.71 1.80
N ILE A 191 6.51 -6.77 1.32
CA ILE A 191 7.12 -7.74 0.41
C ILE A 191 6.51 -7.49 -0.97
N PRO A 192 7.21 -6.78 -1.87
CA PRO A 192 6.68 -6.50 -3.20
C PRO A 192 6.60 -7.78 -4.04
N VAL A 193 5.76 -7.75 -5.07
CA VAL A 193 5.67 -8.85 -6.05
C VAL A 193 7.00 -8.96 -6.79
N GLU A 194 7.54 -10.19 -6.86
CA GLU A 194 8.71 -10.51 -7.70
C GLU A 194 8.30 -10.54 -9.18
N LYS A 195 8.61 -9.46 -9.90
CA LYS A 195 8.18 -9.27 -11.29
C LYS A 195 8.80 -10.28 -12.26
N SER A 196 9.99 -10.82 -11.95
CA SER A 196 10.62 -11.83 -12.78
C SER A 196 9.83 -13.14 -12.77
N ALA A 197 9.17 -13.49 -11.65
CA ALA A 197 8.30 -14.66 -11.59
C ALA A 197 7.11 -14.54 -12.54
N LEU A 198 6.47 -13.34 -12.62
CA LEU A 198 5.40 -13.10 -13.59
C LEU A 198 5.87 -13.23 -15.04
N ARG A 199 7.08 -12.74 -15.34
CA ARG A 199 7.68 -12.92 -16.67
C ARG A 199 7.93 -14.38 -16.98
N GLN A 200 8.42 -15.15 -16.00
CA GLN A 200 8.67 -16.58 -16.22
C GLN A 200 7.39 -17.35 -16.51
N VAL A 201 6.28 -17.04 -15.87
CA VAL A 201 4.97 -17.65 -16.16
C VAL A 201 4.59 -17.55 -17.65
N LEU A 202 4.90 -16.42 -18.30
CA LEU A 202 4.59 -16.20 -19.72
C LEU A 202 5.42 -17.05 -20.68
N ILE A 203 6.60 -17.51 -20.26
CA ILE A 203 7.55 -18.20 -21.12
C ILE A 203 7.82 -19.64 -20.67
N TRP A 204 7.28 -20.04 -19.51
CA TRP A 204 7.51 -21.37 -18.98
C TRP A 204 6.69 -22.42 -19.73
N ASN A 205 7.27 -23.60 -19.93
CA ASN A 205 6.61 -24.66 -20.67
C ASN A 205 5.42 -25.23 -19.85
N PRO A 206 4.18 -25.21 -20.37
CA PRO A 206 3.00 -25.68 -19.65
C PRO A 206 2.97 -27.20 -19.44
N THR A 207 3.82 -27.96 -20.13
CA THR A 207 3.94 -29.42 -19.91
C THR A 207 4.91 -29.78 -18.79
N MET A 208 5.58 -28.82 -18.17
CA MET A 208 6.43 -29.05 -16.99
C MET A 208 5.59 -29.03 -15.72
N THR A 209 5.97 -29.86 -14.74
CA THR A 209 5.39 -29.83 -13.39
C THR A 209 6.12 -28.81 -12.51
N PRO A 210 5.48 -28.23 -11.47
CA PRO A 210 6.13 -27.31 -10.54
C PRO A 210 7.30 -27.92 -9.75
N TYR A 211 7.14 -29.18 -9.39
CA TYR A 211 8.07 -29.92 -8.55
C TYR A 211 8.46 -31.25 -9.19
N GLN A 212 9.65 -31.71 -8.91
CA GLN A 212 10.12 -33.05 -9.19
C GLN A 212 9.57 -34.08 -8.17
N GLU A 213 9.80 -35.36 -8.42
CA GLU A 213 9.36 -36.44 -7.51
C GLU A 213 9.97 -36.36 -6.11
N ASP A 214 11.18 -35.81 -5.99
CA ASP A 214 11.88 -35.59 -4.72
C ASP A 214 11.42 -34.32 -3.98
N GLY A 215 10.44 -33.58 -4.52
CA GLY A 215 9.93 -32.33 -3.96
C GLY A 215 10.75 -31.09 -4.28
N SER A 216 11.85 -31.20 -5.00
CA SER A 216 12.63 -30.05 -5.47
C SER A 216 11.91 -29.34 -6.61
N TYR A 217 12.24 -28.07 -6.82
CA TYR A 217 11.68 -27.31 -7.94
C TYR A 217 12.17 -27.85 -9.28
N THR A 218 11.24 -28.04 -10.23
CA THR A 218 11.62 -28.46 -11.58
C THR A 218 12.53 -27.39 -12.22
N PRO A 219 13.74 -27.78 -12.67
CA PRO A 219 14.66 -26.83 -13.31
C PRO A 219 14.21 -26.47 -14.71
N GLY A 220 14.50 -25.25 -15.17
CA GLY A 220 14.31 -24.86 -16.56
C GLY A 220 15.34 -25.50 -17.49
N ALA A 221 15.03 -25.56 -18.79
CA ALA A 221 15.92 -26.10 -19.81
C ALA A 221 17.27 -25.36 -19.88
N ASP A 222 17.26 -24.06 -19.61
CA ASP A 222 18.45 -23.22 -19.41
C ASP A 222 18.25 -22.45 -18.10
N PRO A 223 18.93 -22.81 -16.99
CA PRO A 223 18.73 -22.17 -15.68
C PRO A 223 19.10 -20.67 -15.63
N LEU A 224 19.85 -20.16 -16.60
CA LEU A 224 20.17 -18.74 -16.71
C LEU A 224 19.00 -17.92 -17.27
N ILE A 225 18.16 -18.52 -18.10
CA ILE A 225 17.06 -17.87 -18.80
C ILE A 225 15.71 -18.27 -18.18
N TYR A 226 15.54 -19.57 -17.92
CA TYR A 226 14.29 -20.17 -17.46
C TYR A 226 14.43 -20.59 -16.00
N ARG A 227 13.82 -19.85 -15.10
CA ARG A 227 13.79 -20.15 -13.68
C ARG A 227 12.37 -20.45 -13.24
N ASN A 228 12.19 -21.53 -12.49
CA ASN A 228 10.88 -21.93 -12.00
C ASN A 228 10.17 -20.74 -11.31
N PRO A 229 8.96 -20.35 -11.75
CA PRO A 229 8.25 -19.17 -11.21
C PRO A 229 8.02 -19.24 -9.70
N ILE A 230 7.69 -20.44 -9.17
CA ILE A 230 7.45 -20.64 -7.73
C ILE A 230 8.76 -20.54 -6.95
N ASN A 231 9.84 -21.10 -7.49
CA ASN A 231 11.17 -20.98 -6.87
C ASN A 231 11.59 -19.52 -6.75
N LEU A 232 11.38 -18.72 -7.82
CA LEU A 232 11.66 -17.27 -7.79
C LEU A 232 10.92 -16.56 -6.68
N LEU A 233 9.62 -16.87 -6.49
CA LEU A 233 8.82 -16.25 -5.43
C LEU A 233 9.30 -16.62 -4.03
N ASN A 234 9.80 -17.83 -3.84
CA ASN A 234 10.21 -18.33 -2.53
C ASN A 234 11.68 -17.99 -2.18
N GLU A 235 12.57 -17.99 -3.15
CA GLU A 235 14.00 -17.73 -2.94
C GLU A 235 14.36 -16.24 -3.05
N THR A 236 13.62 -15.46 -3.85
CA THR A 236 13.88 -14.02 -4.04
C THR A 236 12.98 -13.21 -3.13
N ARG A 237 13.26 -13.21 -1.83
CA ARG A 237 12.51 -12.40 -0.88
C ARG A 237 13.17 -11.05 -0.70
N ARG A 238 12.39 -9.99 -0.89
CA ARG A 238 12.75 -8.61 -0.58
C ARG A 238 11.79 -8.07 0.48
N ASP A 239 12.32 -7.68 1.62
CA ASP A 239 11.59 -7.04 2.70
C ASP A 239 11.92 -5.54 2.72
N ASP A 240 10.97 -4.69 2.33
CA ASP A 240 11.10 -3.24 2.40
C ASP A 240 10.48 -2.75 3.72
N LYS A 241 11.31 -2.24 4.63
CA LYS A 241 10.89 -1.73 5.95
C LYS A 241 11.02 -0.23 6.00
N TYR A 242 9.96 0.43 6.46
CA TYR A 242 9.90 1.87 6.63
C TYR A 242 9.33 2.19 8.01
N ASN A 243 10.03 3.05 8.73
CA ASN A 243 9.52 3.63 9.97
C ASN A 243 9.50 5.14 9.81
N ILE A 244 8.34 5.75 10.02
CA ILE A 244 8.15 7.17 9.79
C ILE A 244 7.52 7.76 11.04
N PHE A 245 8.17 8.80 11.56
CA PHE A 245 7.67 9.59 12.67
C PHE A 245 7.41 11.01 12.19
N THR A 246 6.22 11.51 12.46
CA THR A 246 5.86 12.91 12.21
C THR A 246 5.34 13.54 13.50
N GLY A 247 5.74 14.78 13.74
CA GLY A 247 5.27 15.56 14.85
C GLY A 247 5.10 17.01 14.47
N ASN A 248 4.03 17.65 14.93
CA ASN A 248 3.90 19.11 14.82
C ASN A 248 3.29 19.70 16.08
N ALA A 249 3.73 20.93 16.36
CA ALA A 249 3.20 21.76 17.42
C ALA A 249 2.81 23.12 16.85
N LYS A 250 1.57 23.55 17.08
CA LYS A 250 1.05 24.86 16.68
C LYS A 250 0.58 25.61 17.91
N ILE A 251 1.13 26.80 18.14
CA ILE A 251 0.73 27.70 19.23
C ILE A 251 0.03 28.90 18.59
N THR A 252 -1.16 29.19 19.08
CA THR A 252 -1.94 30.38 18.67
C THR A 252 -2.26 31.19 19.91
N ILE A 253 -1.90 32.48 19.89
CA ILE A 253 -2.13 33.44 20.97
C ILE A 253 -2.95 34.61 20.43
N THR A 254 -4.01 34.99 21.15
CA THR A 254 -4.84 36.16 20.86
C THR A 254 -4.66 37.17 21.97
N PRO A 255 -3.59 37.97 21.96
CA PRO A 255 -3.25 38.86 23.07
C PRO A 255 -4.24 40.04 23.21
N LEU A 256 -4.82 40.47 22.08
CA LEU A 256 -5.77 41.57 21.99
C LEU A 256 -6.90 41.20 21.02
N LYS A 257 -8.08 41.79 21.18
CA LYS A 257 -9.20 41.61 20.26
C LYS A 257 -8.80 42.02 18.84
N GLY A 258 -8.91 41.09 17.90
CA GLY A 258 -8.55 41.30 16.48
C GLY A 258 -7.09 41.01 16.14
N MET A 259 -6.22 40.65 17.11
CA MET A 259 -4.83 40.28 16.87
C MET A 259 -4.62 38.81 17.18
N THR A 260 -4.10 38.04 16.23
CA THR A 260 -3.74 36.62 16.41
C THR A 260 -2.30 36.39 15.96
N LEU A 261 -1.51 35.80 16.85
CA LEU A 261 -0.15 35.36 16.60
C LEU A 261 -0.13 33.84 16.55
N THR A 262 0.47 33.29 15.50
CA THR A 262 0.59 31.81 15.32
C THR A 262 2.03 31.44 15.05
N GLY A 263 2.55 30.51 15.84
CA GLY A 263 3.84 29.84 15.61
C GLY A 263 3.61 28.37 15.39
N MET A 264 4.43 27.75 14.51
CA MET A 264 4.34 26.33 14.21
C MET A 264 5.74 25.74 14.05
N LEU A 265 5.92 24.52 14.58
CA LEU A 265 7.09 23.68 14.45
C LEU A 265 6.65 22.31 13.94
N GLY A 266 7.38 21.75 12.99
CA GLY A 266 7.17 20.41 12.47
C GLY A 266 8.46 19.61 12.48
N LEU A 267 8.35 18.31 12.74
CA LEU A 267 9.41 17.32 12.66
C LEU A 267 8.92 16.14 11.81
N ASP A 268 9.75 15.75 10.86
CA ASP A 268 9.53 14.57 10.02
C ASP A 268 10.83 13.76 9.99
N ARG A 269 10.72 12.46 10.27
CA ARG A 269 11.86 11.54 10.25
C ARG A 269 11.45 10.21 9.65
N THR A 270 12.08 9.82 8.55
CA THR A 270 12.01 8.50 7.93
C THR A 270 13.27 7.71 8.25
N MET A 271 13.10 6.45 8.65
CA MET A 271 14.18 5.53 9.02
C MET A 271 14.01 4.22 8.27
#